data_627adf64d6bc52e122f9f50940422373
#
_entry.id   627adf64d6bc52e122f9f50940422373
#
_cell.length_a   1.000
_cell.length_b   1.000
_cell.length_c   1.000
_cell.angle_alpha   90.00
_cell.angle_beta   90.00
_cell.angle_gamma   90.00
#
_symmetry.space_group_name_H-M   'P 1'
#
loop_
_entity.id
_entity.type
_entity.pdbx_description
1 polymer ?
#
loop_
_entity_poly.entity_id
_entity_poly.type
_entity_poly.pdbx_seq_one_letter_code
_entity_poly.pdbx_strand_id
1 'polypeptide(L)'
;MKITQIKELPLKRFERENYCIGKYDITFDNELRVHNVLLKDLGEKIVVHWPTYRTDKGFFNYANPITRLFGDYCKNKLMSYYEENKNEVLDNETD
;
A
#
# COMPACT_ATOMS: atom_id res chain seq x y z
N MET A 1 6.11 2.04 -16.77
CA MET A 1 5.58 2.94 -15.72
C MET A 1 6.41 2.76 -14.45
N LYS A 2 6.85 3.84 -13.87
CA LYS A 2 7.72 3.82 -12.68
C LYS A 2 7.06 4.57 -11.53
N ILE A 3 7.28 4.08 -10.32
CA ILE A 3 6.91 4.81 -9.10
C ILE A 3 7.89 5.97 -8.93
N THR A 4 7.36 7.19 -8.89
CA THR A 4 8.16 8.40 -8.73
C THR A 4 7.99 9.07 -7.38
N GLN A 5 6.94 8.69 -6.63
CA GLN A 5 6.73 9.17 -5.26
C GLN A 5 5.89 8.18 -4.48
N ILE A 6 6.24 7.96 -3.22
CA ILE A 6 5.45 7.21 -2.26
C ILE A 6 5.21 8.14 -1.07
N LYS A 7 3.94 8.38 -0.73
CA LYS A 7 3.58 9.17 0.43
C LYS A 7 2.90 8.26 1.44
N GLU A 8 3.47 8.15 2.63
CA GLU A 8 2.89 7.37 3.72
C GLU A 8 1.72 8.11 4.36
N LEU A 9 0.65 7.37 4.63
CA LEU A 9 -0.55 7.88 5.28
C LEU A 9 -0.74 7.15 6.62
N PRO A 10 -1.40 7.79 7.61
CA PRO A 10 -1.65 7.13 8.88
C PRO A 10 -2.67 6.00 8.72
N LEU A 11 -2.44 4.91 9.44
CA LEU A 11 -3.36 3.78 9.48
C LEU A 11 -4.45 4.03 10.52
N LYS A 12 -5.69 3.72 10.14
CA LYS A 12 -6.80 3.71 11.06
C LYS A 12 -6.76 2.43 11.89
N ARG A 13 -7.44 2.44 13.05
CA ARG A 13 -7.45 1.29 13.96
C ARG A 13 -7.94 0.01 13.27
N PHE A 14 -9.05 0.10 12.55
CA PHE A 14 -9.62 -1.08 11.90
C PHE A 14 -8.71 -1.62 10.78
N GLU A 15 -7.92 -0.76 10.16
CA GLU A 15 -6.93 -1.17 9.15
C GLU A 15 -5.83 -2.00 9.80
N ARG A 16 -5.32 -1.56 10.96
CA ARG A 16 -4.33 -2.32 11.73
C ARG A 16 -4.88 -3.65 12.19
N GLU A 17 -6.14 -3.68 12.62
CA GLU A 17 -6.81 -4.92 13.04
C GLU A 17 -6.99 -5.89 11.87
N ASN A 18 -6.98 -5.40 10.63
CA ASN A 18 -7.05 -6.19 9.41
C ASN A 18 -5.67 -6.42 8.78
N TYR A 19 -4.62 -6.44 9.61
CA TYR A 19 -3.25 -6.77 9.22
C TYR A 19 -2.55 -5.75 8.34
N CYS A 20 -3.06 -4.53 8.24
CA CYS A 20 -2.39 -3.48 7.48
C CYS A 20 -1.18 -2.98 8.25
N ILE A 21 -0.03 -2.95 7.57
CA ILE A 21 1.22 -2.43 8.12
C ILE A 21 1.64 -1.11 7.47
N GLY A 22 1.03 -0.75 6.36
CA GLY A 22 1.30 0.51 5.68
C GLY A 22 0.16 0.94 4.79
N LYS A 23 0.03 2.24 4.58
CA LYS A 23 -0.97 2.86 3.73
C LYS A 23 -0.30 3.97 2.95
N TYR A 24 -0.47 3.97 1.64
CA TYR A 24 0.32 4.84 0.78
C TYR A 24 -0.49 5.44 -0.36
N ASP A 25 -0.13 6.68 -0.71
CA ASP A 25 -0.46 7.25 -2.01
C ASP A 25 0.76 7.06 -2.89
N ILE A 26 0.56 6.48 -4.07
CA ILE A 26 1.65 6.17 -5.00
C ILE A 26 1.49 7.01 -6.26
N THR A 27 2.55 7.71 -6.65
CA THR A 27 2.60 8.46 -7.90
C THR A 27 3.47 7.72 -8.90
N PHE A 28 2.95 7.56 -10.12
CA PHE A 28 3.63 6.89 -11.22
C PHE A 28 3.98 7.91 -12.31
N ASP A 29 5.22 7.91 -12.76
CA ASP A 29 5.71 8.77 -13.86
C ASP A 29 5.42 10.26 -13.66
N ASN A 30 5.26 10.70 -12.40
CA ASN A 30 4.86 12.07 -12.05
C ASN A 30 3.53 12.50 -12.68
N GLU A 31 2.72 11.57 -13.16
CA GLU A 31 1.50 11.86 -13.90
C GLU A 31 0.25 11.21 -13.32
N LEU A 32 0.38 10.03 -12.70
CA LEU A 32 -0.76 9.29 -12.17
C LEU A 32 -0.55 9.03 -10.69
N ARG A 33 -1.56 9.34 -9.87
CA ARG A 33 -1.54 9.04 -8.44
C ARG A 33 -2.67 8.08 -8.09
N VAL A 34 -2.31 7.03 -7.36
CA VAL A 34 -3.27 6.08 -6.81
C VAL A 34 -3.28 6.25 -5.30
N HIS A 35 -4.46 6.54 -4.75
CA HIS A 35 -4.63 6.79 -3.31
C HIS A 35 -4.96 5.51 -2.55
N ASN A 36 -4.54 5.47 -1.28
CA ASN A 36 -4.98 4.47 -0.31
C ASN A 36 -4.61 3.04 -0.70
N VAL A 37 -3.38 2.84 -1.12
CA VAL A 37 -2.85 1.51 -1.38
C VAL A 37 -2.36 0.94 -0.05
N LEU A 38 -2.84 -0.24 0.32
CA LEU A 38 -2.53 -0.87 1.61
C LEU A 38 -1.49 -1.96 1.44
N LEU A 39 -0.56 -2.03 2.38
CA LEU A 39 0.37 -3.15 2.51
C LEU A 39 -0.09 -3.98 3.69
N LYS A 40 -0.34 -5.27 3.48
CA LYS A 40 -0.83 -6.18 4.53
C LYS A 40 0.15 -7.30 4.77
N ASP A 41 0.41 -7.58 6.05
CA ASP A 41 1.20 -8.72 6.48
C ASP A 41 0.26 -9.80 7.01
N LEU A 42 0.11 -10.88 6.26
CA LEU A 42 -0.78 -11.99 6.62
C LEU A 42 -0.06 -13.10 7.37
N GLY A 43 1.20 -12.86 7.79
CA GLY A 43 2.01 -13.85 8.48
C GLY A 43 2.84 -14.67 7.52
N GLU A 44 2.21 -15.43 6.65
CA GLU A 44 2.90 -16.27 5.67
C GLU A 44 3.36 -15.49 4.44
N LYS A 45 2.69 -14.37 4.15
CA LYS A 45 2.99 -13.55 2.98
C LYS A 45 2.57 -12.10 3.22
N ILE A 46 3.20 -11.22 2.47
CA ILE A 46 2.83 -9.81 2.42
C ILE A 46 2.14 -9.56 1.09
N VAL A 47 1.00 -8.87 1.13
CA VAL A 47 0.21 -8.57 -0.05
C VAL A 47 -0.08 -7.09 -0.16
N VAL A 48 -0.25 -6.61 -1.39
CA VAL A 48 -0.68 -5.24 -1.65
C VAL A 48 -2.18 -5.27 -1.93
N HIS A 49 -2.92 -4.46 -1.18
CA HIS A 49 -4.36 -4.32 -1.37
C HIS A 49 -4.63 -2.99 -2.06
N TRP A 50 -5.03 -3.06 -3.33
CA TRP A 50 -5.31 -1.88 -4.13
C TRP A 50 -6.69 -1.33 -3.78
N PRO A 51 -6.92 -0.01 -3.96
CA PRO A 51 -8.19 0.59 -3.55
C PRO A 51 -9.38 -0.03 -4.26
N THR A 52 -10.44 -0.29 -3.51
CA THR A 52 -11.64 -0.95 -3.99
C THR A 52 -12.88 -0.10 -3.74
N TYR A 53 -13.94 -0.44 -4.45
CA TYR A 53 -15.27 0.08 -4.19
C TYR A 53 -16.26 -1.09 -4.20
N ARG A 54 -17.37 -0.90 -3.52
CA ARG A 54 -18.39 -1.94 -3.40
C ARG A 54 -19.58 -1.62 -4.30
N THR A 55 -20.07 -2.66 -4.98
CA THR A 55 -21.33 -2.61 -5.74
C THR A 55 -22.19 -3.78 -5.28
N ASP A 56 -23.45 -3.84 -5.78
CA ASP A 56 -24.35 -4.97 -5.53
C ASP A 56 -23.80 -6.30 -6.11
N LYS A 57 -22.84 -6.22 -7.02
CA LYS A 57 -22.19 -7.40 -7.61
C LYS A 57 -20.89 -7.80 -6.91
N GLY A 58 -20.47 -7.07 -5.86
CA GLY A 58 -19.26 -7.37 -5.11
C GLY A 58 -18.28 -6.21 -5.06
N PHE A 59 -17.00 -6.53 -4.79
CA PHE A 59 -15.94 -5.54 -4.70
C PHE A 59 -15.13 -5.50 -5.98
N PHE A 60 -14.78 -4.28 -6.41
CA PHE A 60 -13.95 -4.06 -7.59
C PHE A 60 -12.84 -3.08 -7.27
N ASN A 61 -11.70 -3.21 -7.91
CA ASN A 61 -10.59 -2.27 -7.73
C ASN A 61 -10.83 -1.01 -8.56
N TYR A 62 -10.54 0.17 -7.97
CA TYR A 62 -10.43 1.41 -8.74
C TYR A 62 -9.26 1.36 -9.71
N ALA A 63 -8.15 0.78 -9.26
CA ALA A 63 -6.95 0.63 -10.05
C ALA A 63 -6.15 -0.55 -9.48
N ASN A 64 -5.48 -1.30 -10.37
CA ASN A 64 -4.61 -2.38 -9.95
C ASN A 64 -3.67 -2.75 -11.09
N PRO A 65 -2.49 -3.32 -10.78
CA PRO A 65 -1.61 -3.86 -11.82
C PRO A 65 -2.28 -5.00 -12.56
N ILE A 66 -2.10 -5.04 -13.87
CA ILE A 66 -2.66 -6.13 -14.68
C ILE A 66 -1.61 -7.16 -15.07
N THR A 67 -0.34 -6.90 -14.82
CA THR A 67 0.74 -7.86 -15.05
C THR A 67 1.39 -8.23 -13.74
N ARG A 68 1.87 -9.48 -13.65
CA ARG A 68 2.57 -9.94 -12.46
C ARG A 68 3.86 -9.17 -12.23
N LEU A 69 4.61 -8.90 -13.30
CA LEU A 69 5.88 -8.17 -13.20
C LEU A 69 5.66 -6.78 -12.60
N PHE A 70 4.65 -6.07 -13.06
CA PHE A 70 4.38 -4.74 -12.52
C PHE A 70 3.85 -4.81 -11.09
N GLY A 71 3.02 -5.81 -10.78
CA GLY A 71 2.55 -6.03 -9.41
C GLY A 71 3.70 -6.31 -8.46
N ASP A 72 4.64 -7.16 -8.85
CA ASP A 72 5.83 -7.46 -8.04
C ASP A 72 6.72 -6.23 -7.88
N TYR A 73 6.87 -5.43 -8.93
CA TYR A 73 7.61 -4.18 -8.87
C TYR A 73 7.02 -3.23 -7.81
N CYS A 74 5.70 -3.02 -7.84
CA CYS A 74 5.02 -2.16 -6.88
C CYS A 74 5.16 -2.70 -5.45
N LYS A 75 4.95 -4.00 -5.26
CA LYS A 75 5.07 -4.64 -3.96
C LYS A 75 6.48 -4.47 -3.40
N ASN A 76 7.50 -4.72 -4.21
CA ASN A 76 8.89 -4.61 -3.77
C ASN A 76 9.24 -3.17 -3.39
N LYS A 77 8.77 -2.19 -4.14
CA LYS A 77 8.99 -0.77 -3.82
C LYS A 77 8.32 -0.38 -2.50
N LEU A 78 7.10 -0.83 -2.26
CA LEU A 78 6.38 -0.56 -1.02
C LEU A 78 7.06 -1.24 0.17
N MET A 79 7.51 -2.48 0.00
CA MET A 79 8.21 -3.19 1.06
C MET A 79 9.54 -2.52 1.41
N SER A 80 10.28 -2.05 0.40
CA SER A 80 11.52 -1.31 0.63
C SER A 80 11.25 -0.01 1.39
N TYR A 81 10.22 0.71 1.01
CA TYR A 81 9.81 1.93 1.70
C TYR A 81 9.42 1.64 3.16
N TYR A 82 8.64 0.61 3.38
CA TYR A 82 8.24 0.20 4.72
C TYR A 82 9.45 -0.14 5.59
N GLU A 83 10.37 -0.94 5.08
CA GLU A 83 11.57 -1.34 5.82
C GLU A 83 12.45 -0.14 6.18
N GLU A 84 12.57 0.82 5.28
CA GLU A 84 13.38 2.03 5.50
C GLU A 84 12.76 2.96 6.56
N ASN A 85 11.44 2.97 6.69
CA ASN A 85 10.74 3.95 7.51
C ASN A 85 10.08 3.38 8.77
N LYS A 86 10.09 2.07 8.98
CA LYS A 86 9.41 1.46 10.12
C LYS A 86 9.95 1.91 11.47
N ASN A 87 11.24 2.22 11.56
CA ASN A 87 11.85 2.69 12.81
C ASN A 87 11.38 4.10 13.17
N GLU A 88 11.17 4.95 12.18
CA GLU A 88 10.61 6.28 12.40
C GLU A 88 9.19 6.21 12.97
N VAL A 89 8.38 5.29 12.44
CA VAL A 89 7.01 5.07 12.91
C VAL A 89 7.02 4.60 14.37
N LEU A 90 7.92 3.67 14.71
CA LEU A 90 8.06 3.18 16.08
C LEU A 90 8.50 4.29 17.04
N ASP A 91 9.46 5.11 16.64
CA ASP A 91 9.94 6.22 17.44
C ASP A 91 8.81 7.22 17.71
N ASN A 92 7.97 7.50 16.75
CA ASN A 92 6.83 8.37 16.89
C ASN A 92 5.77 7.80 17.83
N GLU A 93 5.60 6.51 17.87
CA GLU A 93 4.64 5.85 18.77
C GLU A 93 5.09 5.87 20.23
N THR A 94 6.39 5.95 20.48
CA THR A 94 6.91 5.98 21.85
C THR A 94 6.88 7.35 22.48
N ASP A 95 6.67 8.37 21.68
CA ASP A 95 6.55 9.74 22.15
C ASP A 95 5.11 10.04 22.61
#